data_d65748e5327cccd62de9fa492371ef1f
#
_entry.id   d65748e5327cccd62de9fa492371ef1f
#
_cell.length_a   1.000
_cell.length_b   1.000
_cell.length_c   1.000
_cell.angle_alpha   90.00
_cell.angle_beta   90.00
_cell.angle_gamma   90.00
#
_symmetry.space_group_name_H-M   'P 1'
#
loop_
_entity.id
_entity.type
_entity.pdbx_description
1 polymer ?
#
loop_
_entity_poly.entity_id
_entity_poly.type
_entity_poly.pdbx_seq_one_letter_code
_entity_poly.pdbx_strand_id
1 'polypeptide(L)'
;MAPASAAGPGTDRYGSKPMVASFNALQLRRLFEATVAIGSGLELQLVLERIVSAAADLVDATYGALGVLDEHRTRLSDFVSVGIDEATRADIGELPRGHGILGEVISNPKPLRLPDLSAHPSSQGFPPNHPPMTSFLGVPLLIRGLPFGNLYLCDKRGGGEFTESDTALLVALAAAAAATIDNARLFGRVSDLTLFEERERIARDLHDTVIQRLFAAGLSLQGLIRLVDDALVEERLEAVVDELDATVHDIRSAIFELHAPRQLGRSTRQTAVSLCAEAGRLLGFEPTIRFDGPIDAALSEEQSEHVLTVLREALSNVAKHARASGIDVRLSWRDGFVSLEVSDNGVGPDGPDGPVGPGRSDGGRGLANMTSRAKTLGGDCTVSPGETGGTRVCWVIPTVDGTN
;
A
#
# COMPACT_ATOMS: atom_id res chain seq x y z
N MET A 1 62.54 38.91 29.97
CA MET A 1 61.93 37.87 30.74
C MET A 1 60.66 37.41 29.97
N ALA A 2 60.77 36.33 29.24
CA ALA A 2 59.61 35.64 28.62
C ALA A 2 59.23 34.51 29.53
N PRO A 3 57.94 34.05 29.46
CA PRO A 3 57.71 32.64 29.53
C PRO A 3 56.85 32.09 28.35
N ALA A 4 57.44 31.11 27.80
CA ALA A 4 56.90 29.77 27.41
C ALA A 4 55.50 29.65 26.84
N SER A 5 55.48 29.29 25.57
CA SER A 5 54.43 28.66 24.78
C SER A 5 54.10 27.27 25.31
N ALA A 6 52.84 27.01 25.55
CA ALA A 6 52.28 25.65 25.69
C ALA A 6 51.50 25.31 24.42
N ALA A 7 52.05 24.39 23.64
CA ALA A 7 51.37 23.76 22.51
C ALA A 7 50.37 22.71 23.07
N GLY A 8 49.08 22.89 22.76
CA GLY A 8 48.05 21.87 22.98
C GLY A 8 48.06 20.81 21.86
N PRO A 9 47.66 19.59 22.14
CA PRO A 9 47.66 18.51 21.14
C PRO A 9 46.57 18.74 20.09
N GLY A 10 46.97 18.72 18.83
CA GLY A 10 46.09 18.75 17.68
C GLY A 10 45.17 17.53 17.64
N THR A 11 43.90 17.78 17.62
CA THR A 11 42.89 16.80 17.28
C THR A 11 43.02 16.45 15.81
N ASP A 12 43.56 15.27 15.56
CA ASP A 12 43.57 14.65 14.25
C ASP A 12 42.12 14.23 13.88
N ARG A 13 41.43 15.09 13.17
CA ARG A 13 40.14 14.83 12.55
C ARG A 13 40.37 14.56 11.07
N TYR A 14 39.86 13.37 10.65
CA TYR A 14 39.82 12.88 9.25
C TYR A 14 41.10 12.25 8.70
N GLY A 15 41.19 10.95 8.93
CA GLY A 15 42.17 10.07 8.31
C GLY A 15 41.77 8.63 8.24
N SER A 16 40.49 8.29 7.98
CA SER A 16 40.17 6.96 7.49
C SER A 16 40.40 6.92 5.98
N LYS A 17 41.61 6.47 5.58
CA LYS A 17 41.87 6.06 4.20
C LYS A 17 40.75 5.07 3.79
N PRO A 18 40.13 5.24 2.61
CA PRO A 18 39.25 4.20 2.07
C PRO A 18 40.08 2.91 1.97
N MET A 19 39.67 1.90 2.72
CA MET A 19 40.28 0.57 2.69
C MET A 19 40.00 -0.01 1.30
N VAL A 20 40.96 0.08 0.39
CA VAL A 20 40.89 -0.58 -0.92
C VAL A 20 41.11 -2.07 -0.66
N ALA A 21 40.04 -2.81 -0.45
CA ALA A 21 40.11 -4.26 -0.37
C ALA A 21 40.64 -4.79 -1.71
N SER A 22 41.80 -5.46 -1.67
CA SER A 22 42.36 -6.12 -2.85
C SER A 22 41.68 -7.49 -2.98
N PHE A 23 40.68 -7.57 -3.85
CA PHE A 23 40.05 -8.84 -4.21
C PHE A 23 40.96 -9.66 -5.11
N ASN A 24 41.00 -10.98 -4.89
CA ASN A 24 41.65 -11.91 -5.84
C ASN A 24 40.74 -12.14 -7.07
N ALA A 25 41.30 -12.72 -8.13
CA ALA A 25 40.55 -12.93 -9.39
C ALA A 25 39.28 -13.77 -9.22
N LEU A 26 39.28 -14.75 -8.32
CA LEU A 26 38.13 -15.61 -8.04
C LEU A 26 37.02 -14.81 -7.33
N GLN A 27 37.36 -13.98 -6.35
CA GLN A 27 36.45 -13.12 -5.63
C GLN A 27 35.80 -12.10 -6.55
N LEU A 28 36.57 -11.47 -7.44
CA LEU A 28 36.05 -10.55 -8.45
C LEU A 28 35.05 -11.24 -9.38
N ARG A 29 35.39 -12.45 -9.81
CA ARG A 29 34.50 -13.24 -10.66
C ARG A 29 33.17 -13.57 -9.94
N ARG A 30 33.22 -14.08 -8.72
CA ARG A 30 32.03 -14.38 -7.91
C ARG A 30 31.19 -13.13 -7.67
N LEU A 31 31.80 -12.00 -7.35
CA LEU A 31 31.09 -10.71 -7.18
C LEU A 31 30.43 -10.27 -8.49
N PHE A 32 31.11 -10.38 -9.61
CA PHE A 32 30.54 -10.05 -10.92
C PHE A 32 29.35 -10.96 -11.26
N GLU A 33 29.47 -12.27 -11.08
CA GLU A 33 28.39 -13.24 -11.30
C GLU A 33 27.18 -12.94 -10.40
N ALA A 34 27.40 -12.65 -9.12
CA ALA A 34 26.37 -12.23 -8.18
C ALA A 34 25.68 -10.91 -8.62
N THR A 35 26.46 -9.91 -9.05
CA THR A 35 25.93 -8.63 -9.52
C THR A 35 25.08 -8.79 -10.79
N VAL A 36 25.50 -9.64 -11.71
CA VAL A 36 24.72 -9.95 -12.92
C VAL A 36 23.42 -10.67 -12.57
N ALA A 37 23.48 -11.62 -11.64
CA ALA A 37 22.29 -12.38 -11.21
C ALA A 37 21.20 -11.51 -10.62
N ILE A 38 21.55 -10.46 -9.86
CA ILE A 38 20.57 -9.51 -9.27
C ILE A 38 20.04 -8.48 -10.27
N GLY A 39 20.78 -8.20 -11.36
CA GLY A 39 20.44 -7.16 -12.34
C GLY A 39 19.27 -7.49 -13.27
N SER A 40 18.78 -8.72 -13.29
CA SER A 40 17.71 -9.18 -14.17
C SER A 40 16.39 -9.33 -13.44
N GLY A 41 15.54 -8.31 -13.48
CA GLY A 41 14.19 -8.37 -12.94
C GLY A 41 13.64 -6.96 -12.64
N LEU A 42 12.34 -6.80 -12.80
CA LEU A 42 11.64 -5.54 -12.54
C LEU A 42 10.66 -5.66 -11.35
N GLU A 43 10.34 -6.88 -10.94
CA GLU A 43 9.49 -7.15 -9.79
C GLU A 43 10.33 -7.15 -8.52
N LEU A 44 9.99 -6.25 -7.59
CA LEU A 44 10.77 -5.99 -6.37
C LEU A 44 10.99 -7.26 -5.56
N GLN A 45 9.95 -8.06 -5.33
CA GLN A 45 10.05 -9.29 -4.52
C GLN A 45 11.10 -10.27 -5.07
N LEU A 46 11.08 -10.53 -6.38
CA LEU A 46 12.05 -11.41 -7.04
C LEU A 46 13.47 -10.84 -6.99
N VAL A 47 13.62 -9.52 -7.07
CA VAL A 47 14.92 -8.85 -6.93
C VAL A 47 15.47 -9.06 -5.53
N LEU A 48 14.66 -8.89 -4.48
CA LEU A 48 15.07 -9.09 -3.09
C LEU A 48 15.52 -10.53 -2.84
N GLU A 49 14.78 -11.53 -3.31
CA GLU A 49 15.12 -12.96 -3.18
C GLU A 49 16.45 -13.30 -3.84
N ARG A 50 16.67 -12.79 -5.06
CA ARG A 50 17.93 -12.98 -5.77
C ARG A 50 19.12 -12.35 -5.08
N ILE A 51 18.94 -11.16 -4.50
CA ILE A 51 19.99 -10.47 -3.73
C ILE A 51 20.41 -11.32 -2.54
N VAL A 52 19.46 -11.83 -1.76
CA VAL A 52 19.78 -12.64 -0.58
C VAL A 52 20.45 -13.94 -0.96
N SER A 53 19.94 -14.66 -1.97
CA SER A 53 20.56 -15.89 -2.49
C SER A 53 21.98 -15.63 -2.98
N ALA A 54 22.18 -14.61 -3.82
CA ALA A 54 23.50 -14.26 -4.35
C ALA A 54 24.48 -13.86 -3.23
N ALA A 55 24.02 -13.17 -2.21
CA ALA A 55 24.82 -12.79 -1.04
C ALA A 55 25.24 -14.01 -0.23
N ALA A 56 24.30 -14.93 0.06
CA ALA A 56 24.59 -16.16 0.79
C ALA A 56 25.61 -17.04 0.06
N ASP A 57 25.48 -17.18 -1.26
CA ASP A 57 26.42 -17.95 -2.09
C ASP A 57 27.80 -17.27 -2.27
N LEU A 58 27.83 -15.92 -2.30
CA LEU A 58 29.06 -15.15 -2.46
C LEU A 58 30.07 -15.38 -1.33
N VAL A 59 29.56 -15.48 -0.08
CA VAL A 59 30.40 -15.63 1.12
C VAL A 59 30.21 -16.98 1.82
N ASP A 60 29.58 -17.94 1.14
CA ASP A 60 29.30 -19.29 1.64
C ASP A 60 28.52 -19.28 2.98
N ALA A 61 27.45 -18.49 3.09
CA ALA A 61 26.58 -18.45 4.26
C ALA A 61 25.46 -19.48 4.18
N THR A 62 25.02 -19.99 5.34
CA THR A 62 23.91 -20.94 5.46
C THR A 62 22.58 -20.22 5.40
N TYR A 63 22.46 -19.11 6.13
CA TYR A 63 21.25 -18.31 6.23
C TYR A 63 21.52 -16.89 5.72
N GLY A 64 20.52 -16.30 5.12
CA GLY A 64 20.57 -14.91 4.71
C GLY A 64 19.21 -14.26 4.81
N ALA A 65 19.20 -12.95 5.09
CA ALA A 65 17.98 -12.18 4.99
C ALA A 65 18.25 -10.72 4.60
N LEU A 66 17.22 -10.09 4.04
CA LEU A 66 17.21 -8.71 3.63
C LEU A 66 15.92 -8.06 4.13
N GLY A 67 16.08 -7.02 4.92
CA GLY A 67 14.99 -6.16 5.38
C GLY A 67 15.03 -4.83 4.65
N VAL A 68 13.90 -4.40 4.12
CA VAL A 68 13.73 -3.09 3.48
C VAL A 68 12.90 -2.21 4.41
N LEU A 69 13.33 -0.97 4.62
CA LEU A 69 12.64 0.00 5.45
C LEU A 69 11.47 0.65 4.69
N ASP A 70 10.44 1.01 5.45
CA ASP A 70 9.35 1.86 4.98
C ASP A 70 9.83 3.28 4.58
N GLU A 71 8.95 4.09 4.02
CA GLU A 71 9.28 5.47 3.64
C GLU A 71 9.67 6.35 4.84
N HIS A 72 9.14 6.05 6.02
CA HIS A 72 9.45 6.75 7.28
C HIS A 72 10.69 6.19 7.98
N ARG A 73 11.25 5.07 7.50
CA ARG A 73 12.42 4.37 8.06
C ARG A 73 12.25 3.94 9.51
N THR A 74 11.01 3.66 9.91
CA THR A 74 10.67 3.27 11.28
C THR A 74 10.41 1.78 11.41
N ARG A 75 10.03 1.12 10.32
CA ARG A 75 9.67 -0.30 10.27
C ARG A 75 10.17 -0.95 9.00
N LEU A 76 10.21 -2.28 8.99
CA LEU A 76 10.43 -3.04 7.76
C LEU A 76 9.13 -3.07 6.95
N SER A 77 9.21 -2.69 5.67
CA SER A 77 8.10 -2.83 4.70
C SER A 77 8.14 -4.18 4.01
N ASP A 78 9.35 -4.70 3.75
CA ASP A 78 9.57 -5.97 3.07
C ASP A 78 10.67 -6.75 3.79
N PHE A 79 10.52 -8.07 3.82
CA PHE A 79 11.47 -8.98 4.43
C PHE A 79 11.56 -10.28 3.65
N VAL A 80 12.77 -10.63 3.25
CA VAL A 80 13.05 -11.85 2.52
C VAL A 80 14.16 -12.62 3.21
N SER A 81 14.02 -13.92 3.33
CA SER A 81 15.06 -14.79 3.90
C SER A 81 15.30 -16.03 3.05
N VAL A 82 16.52 -16.56 3.11
CA VAL A 82 16.96 -17.83 2.49
C VAL A 82 17.61 -18.71 3.54
N GLY A 83 17.59 -20.03 3.30
CA GLY A 83 18.15 -21.04 4.21
C GLY A 83 17.16 -21.55 5.26
N ILE A 84 16.00 -20.92 5.44
CA ILE A 84 14.90 -21.36 6.31
C ILE A 84 13.76 -21.84 5.39
N ASP A 85 13.29 -23.07 5.61
CA ASP A 85 12.16 -23.61 4.84
C ASP A 85 10.84 -22.96 5.22
N GLU A 86 9.82 -23.08 4.36
CA GLU A 86 8.55 -22.40 4.50
C GLU A 86 7.76 -22.86 5.74
N ALA A 87 7.88 -24.12 6.14
CA ALA A 87 7.23 -24.66 7.33
C ALA A 87 7.83 -24.05 8.60
N THR A 88 9.16 -24.02 8.72
CA THR A 88 9.87 -23.38 9.82
C THR A 88 9.57 -21.87 9.87
N ARG A 89 9.47 -21.21 8.72
CA ARG A 89 9.12 -19.79 8.65
C ARG A 89 7.72 -19.51 9.18
N ALA A 90 6.75 -20.37 8.84
CA ALA A 90 5.39 -20.27 9.35
C ALA A 90 5.33 -20.46 10.87
N ASP A 91 6.14 -21.37 11.40
CA ASP A 91 6.22 -21.65 12.84
C ASP A 91 6.92 -20.53 13.65
N ILE A 92 7.82 -19.76 13.04
CA ILE A 92 8.46 -18.59 13.65
C ILE A 92 7.44 -17.44 13.81
N GLY A 93 6.49 -17.31 12.87
CA GLY A 93 5.40 -16.34 12.94
C GLY A 93 5.81 -14.93 12.51
N GLU A 94 5.74 -13.94 13.41
CA GLU A 94 5.90 -12.53 13.08
C GLU A 94 7.27 -12.18 12.49
N LEU A 95 7.26 -11.25 11.52
CA LEU A 95 8.48 -10.69 10.92
C LEU A 95 9.29 -9.88 11.96
N PRO A 96 10.62 -9.81 11.82
CA PRO A 96 11.46 -9.03 12.72
C PRO A 96 11.06 -7.56 12.69
N ARG A 97 10.90 -6.97 13.87
CA ARG A 97 10.51 -5.56 14.03
C ARG A 97 11.68 -4.56 13.95
N GLY A 98 12.88 -5.04 13.56
CA GLY A 98 14.07 -4.19 13.47
C GLY A 98 14.68 -3.82 14.82
N HIS A 99 14.47 -4.63 15.85
CA HIS A 99 15.09 -4.47 17.18
C HIS A 99 16.35 -5.36 17.32
N GLY A 100 17.14 -5.13 18.37
CA GLY A 100 18.32 -5.91 18.64
C GLY A 100 19.46 -5.64 17.63
N ILE A 101 20.17 -6.68 17.24
CA ILE A 101 21.30 -6.61 16.30
C ILE A 101 20.88 -6.07 14.93
N LEU A 102 19.66 -6.41 14.47
CA LEU A 102 19.13 -5.91 13.20
C LEU A 102 18.88 -4.40 13.24
N GLY A 103 18.37 -3.89 14.37
CA GLY A 103 18.20 -2.47 14.60
C GLY A 103 19.53 -1.71 14.69
N GLU A 104 20.57 -2.36 15.21
CA GLU A 104 21.92 -1.78 15.28
C GLU A 104 22.47 -1.44 13.88
N VAL A 105 22.32 -2.34 12.90
CA VAL A 105 22.79 -2.12 11.52
C VAL A 105 21.99 -1.01 10.84
N ILE A 106 20.73 -0.78 11.25
CA ILE A 106 19.89 0.31 10.72
C ILE A 106 20.26 1.65 11.36
N SER A 107 20.37 1.70 12.68
CA SER A 107 20.64 2.94 13.44
C SER A 107 22.07 3.41 13.33
N ASN A 108 23.02 2.49 13.20
CA ASN A 108 24.43 2.75 12.96
C ASN A 108 24.85 2.08 11.63
N PRO A 109 24.68 2.76 10.48
CA PRO A 109 24.79 2.14 9.17
C PRO A 109 26.26 1.82 8.80
N LYS A 110 26.84 0.87 9.53
CA LYS A 110 28.18 0.34 9.31
C LYS A 110 28.10 -1.19 9.22
N PRO A 111 29.03 -1.82 8.49
CA PRO A 111 29.16 -3.26 8.52
C PRO A 111 29.41 -3.76 9.95
N LEU A 112 28.67 -4.81 10.33
CA LEU A 112 28.77 -5.45 11.62
C LEU A 112 29.10 -6.92 11.42
N ARG A 113 30.24 -7.37 11.97
CA ARG A 113 30.69 -8.77 11.89
C ARG A 113 30.88 -9.30 13.31
N LEU A 114 30.19 -10.38 13.64
CA LEU A 114 30.22 -10.99 14.96
C LEU A 114 30.58 -12.48 14.83
N PRO A 115 31.55 -12.98 15.61
CA PRO A 115 31.83 -14.40 15.69
C PRO A 115 30.70 -15.17 16.40
N ASP A 116 30.03 -14.50 17.33
CA ASP A 116 28.90 -15.06 18.10
C ASP A 116 27.87 -13.96 18.36
N LEU A 117 26.67 -14.17 17.79
CA LEU A 117 25.50 -13.29 17.98
C LEU A 117 25.09 -13.17 19.46
N SER A 118 25.21 -14.26 20.23
CA SER A 118 24.74 -14.30 21.62
C SER A 118 25.60 -13.42 22.54
N ALA A 119 26.84 -13.16 22.17
CA ALA A 119 27.78 -12.36 22.94
C ALA A 119 27.62 -10.85 22.75
N HIS A 120 26.81 -10.40 21.80
CA HIS A 120 26.64 -8.96 21.52
C HIS A 120 25.66 -8.30 22.51
N PRO A 121 25.97 -7.10 23.05
CA PRO A 121 25.10 -6.43 24.02
C PRO A 121 23.68 -6.15 23.52
N SER A 122 23.51 -5.90 22.24
CA SER A 122 22.19 -5.70 21.61
C SER A 122 21.47 -7.00 21.28
N SER A 123 22.02 -8.19 21.61
CA SER A 123 21.36 -9.47 21.35
C SER A 123 20.15 -9.64 22.26
N GLN A 124 19.00 -9.92 21.65
CA GLN A 124 17.73 -10.19 22.36
C GLN A 124 17.34 -11.69 22.26
N GLY A 125 18.24 -12.53 21.71
CA GLY A 125 17.93 -13.92 21.42
C GLY A 125 17.09 -14.09 20.16
N PHE A 126 16.59 -15.32 19.99
CA PHE A 126 15.75 -15.71 18.86
C PHE A 126 14.32 -15.96 19.31
N PRO A 127 13.32 -15.71 18.44
CA PRO A 127 11.95 -16.10 18.74
C PRO A 127 11.81 -17.62 18.85
N PRO A 128 10.71 -18.14 19.43
CA PRO A 128 10.44 -19.57 19.44
C PRO A 128 10.51 -20.17 18.04
N ASN A 129 11.00 -21.41 17.96
CA ASN A 129 11.15 -22.18 16.72
C ASN A 129 12.17 -21.63 15.69
N HIS A 130 12.85 -20.53 16.00
CA HIS A 130 13.90 -20.01 15.12
C HIS A 130 15.15 -20.90 15.24
N PRO A 131 15.79 -21.31 14.11
CA PRO A 131 17.02 -22.05 14.16
C PRO A 131 18.12 -21.28 14.90
N PRO A 132 18.93 -21.93 15.75
CA PRO A 132 20.05 -21.26 16.39
C PRO A 132 21.07 -20.82 15.36
N MET A 133 21.56 -19.59 15.50
CA MET A 133 22.59 -19.02 14.64
C MET A 133 23.72 -18.48 15.49
N THR A 134 24.95 -18.59 15.01
CA THR A 134 26.15 -18.22 15.77
C THR A 134 26.89 -17.07 15.12
N SER A 135 27.49 -17.25 13.97
CA SER A 135 28.26 -16.20 13.32
C SER A 135 27.35 -15.28 12.47
N PHE A 136 27.69 -14.01 12.44
CA PHE A 136 26.87 -12.97 11.81
C PHE A 136 27.71 -12.00 10.98
N LEU A 137 27.20 -11.63 9.83
CA LEU A 137 27.71 -10.55 8.99
C LEU A 137 26.55 -9.72 8.47
N GLY A 138 26.40 -8.50 8.94
CA GLY A 138 25.37 -7.56 8.50
C GLY A 138 25.97 -6.33 7.82
N VAL A 139 25.35 -5.87 6.76
CA VAL A 139 25.72 -4.64 6.06
C VAL A 139 24.50 -3.79 5.79
N PRO A 140 24.59 -2.44 5.88
CA PRO A 140 23.50 -1.57 5.50
C PRO A 140 23.34 -1.51 3.98
N LEU A 141 22.11 -1.41 3.51
CA LEU A 141 21.78 -1.04 2.15
C LEU A 141 21.59 0.48 2.11
N LEU A 142 22.47 1.19 1.40
CA LEU A 142 22.48 2.64 1.35
C LEU A 142 22.09 3.14 -0.05
N ILE A 143 21.05 3.94 -0.14
CA ILE A 143 20.68 4.67 -1.35
C ILE A 143 20.97 6.15 -1.10
N ARG A 144 21.85 6.75 -1.92
CA ARG A 144 22.26 8.15 -1.78
C ARG A 144 22.77 8.49 -0.37
N GLY A 145 23.44 7.54 0.29
CA GLY A 145 24.00 7.69 1.63
C GLY A 145 22.98 7.56 2.78
N LEU A 146 21.74 7.25 2.48
CA LEU A 146 20.68 7.05 3.48
C LEU A 146 20.34 5.57 3.65
N PRO A 147 20.14 5.09 4.90
CA PRO A 147 19.74 3.71 5.14
C PRO A 147 18.40 3.40 4.46
N PHE A 148 18.39 2.37 3.64
CA PHE A 148 17.23 1.88 2.92
C PHE A 148 16.77 0.52 3.44
N GLY A 149 17.70 -0.21 4.05
CA GLY A 149 17.49 -1.53 4.58
C GLY A 149 18.79 -2.12 5.11
N ASN A 150 18.75 -3.40 5.38
CA ASN A 150 19.90 -4.17 5.82
C ASN A 150 19.92 -5.55 5.14
N LEU A 151 21.12 -6.00 4.82
CA LEU A 151 21.40 -7.34 4.33
C LEU A 151 22.27 -8.04 5.36
N TYR A 152 21.88 -9.21 5.83
CA TYR A 152 22.65 -9.96 6.80
C TYR A 152 22.66 -11.47 6.51
N LEU A 153 23.74 -12.07 6.91
CA LEU A 153 24.06 -13.46 6.68
C LEU A 153 24.49 -14.11 8.00
N CYS A 154 24.09 -15.36 8.18
CA CYS A 154 24.44 -16.12 9.38
C CYS A 154 25.02 -17.47 9.00
N ASP A 155 25.90 -17.97 9.86
CA ASP A 155 26.56 -19.28 9.84
C ASP A 155 27.26 -19.61 8.51
N LYS A 156 28.57 -19.43 8.50
CA LYS A 156 29.40 -19.77 7.36
C LYS A 156 29.39 -21.29 7.12
N ARG A 157 29.08 -21.71 5.89
CA ARG A 157 29.10 -23.12 5.49
C ARG A 157 30.50 -23.73 5.72
N GLY A 158 30.52 -24.91 6.29
CA GLY A 158 31.80 -25.59 6.66
C GLY A 158 32.36 -25.13 8.00
N GLY A 159 31.67 -24.28 8.75
CA GLY A 159 32.06 -23.76 10.05
C GLY A 159 33.01 -22.57 9.97
N GLY A 160 33.15 -21.85 11.08
CA GLY A 160 34.06 -20.71 11.19
C GLY A 160 33.35 -19.36 11.18
N GLU A 161 34.17 -18.31 11.18
CA GLU A 161 33.73 -16.93 11.24
C GLU A 161 33.76 -16.28 9.85
N PHE A 162 32.94 -15.27 9.65
CA PHE A 162 33.08 -14.40 8.47
C PHE A 162 34.38 -13.58 8.57
N THR A 163 35.03 -13.39 7.45
CA THR A 163 36.30 -12.68 7.36
C THR A 163 36.12 -11.20 6.96
N GLU A 164 37.18 -10.42 7.06
CA GLU A 164 37.19 -9.05 6.53
C GLU A 164 36.97 -9.01 5.00
N SER A 165 37.46 -10.02 4.29
CA SER A 165 37.23 -10.19 2.86
C SER A 165 35.77 -10.47 2.55
N ASP A 166 35.08 -11.29 3.35
CA ASP A 166 33.63 -11.55 3.21
C ASP A 166 32.85 -10.24 3.44
N THR A 167 33.26 -9.45 4.42
CA THR A 167 32.66 -8.11 4.67
C THR A 167 32.83 -7.19 3.47
N ALA A 168 34.01 -7.12 2.87
CA ALA A 168 34.27 -6.26 1.72
C ALA A 168 33.46 -6.71 0.47
N LEU A 169 33.33 -8.01 0.24
CA LEU A 169 32.50 -8.58 -0.83
C LEU A 169 31.03 -8.26 -0.62
N LEU A 170 30.51 -8.44 0.59
CA LEU A 170 29.12 -8.19 0.90
C LEU A 170 28.78 -6.69 0.80
N VAL A 171 29.68 -5.79 1.22
CA VAL A 171 29.52 -4.33 1.06
C VAL A 171 29.45 -3.95 -0.42
N ALA A 172 30.32 -4.52 -1.26
CA ALA A 172 30.30 -4.26 -2.70
C ALA A 172 29.00 -4.77 -3.36
N LEU A 173 28.53 -5.96 -2.99
CA LEU A 173 27.26 -6.50 -3.45
C LEU A 173 26.08 -5.66 -2.95
N ALA A 174 26.09 -5.24 -1.69
CA ALA A 174 25.04 -4.39 -1.10
C ALA A 174 24.89 -3.04 -1.83
N ALA A 175 25.99 -2.43 -2.27
CA ALA A 175 25.96 -1.22 -3.07
C ALA A 175 25.31 -1.44 -4.45
N ALA A 176 25.61 -2.57 -5.13
CA ALA A 176 24.96 -2.94 -6.39
C ALA A 176 23.48 -3.29 -6.17
N ALA A 177 23.16 -4.03 -5.10
CA ALA A 177 21.82 -4.40 -4.72
C ALA A 177 20.94 -3.15 -4.43
N ALA A 178 21.45 -2.17 -3.69
CA ALA A 178 20.74 -0.92 -3.40
C ALA A 178 20.34 -0.19 -4.70
N ALA A 179 21.23 -0.13 -5.69
CA ALA A 179 20.91 0.48 -6.98
C ALA A 179 19.84 -0.31 -7.75
N THR A 180 19.89 -1.63 -7.71
CA THR A 180 18.90 -2.51 -8.38
C THR A 180 17.51 -2.35 -7.73
N ILE A 181 17.45 -2.31 -6.41
CA ILE A 181 16.20 -2.09 -5.65
C ILE A 181 15.61 -0.72 -5.95
N ASP A 182 16.45 0.35 -5.96
CA ASP A 182 15.98 1.71 -6.29
C ASP A 182 15.38 1.76 -7.70
N ASN A 183 16.05 1.11 -8.67
CA ASN A 183 15.55 0.99 -10.04
C ASN A 183 14.22 0.23 -10.11
N ALA A 184 14.09 -0.91 -9.44
CA ALA A 184 12.85 -1.69 -9.42
C ALA A 184 11.69 -0.90 -8.83
N ARG A 185 11.92 -0.15 -7.74
CA ARG A 185 10.91 0.73 -7.13
C ARG A 185 10.53 1.89 -8.05
N LEU A 186 11.50 2.52 -8.68
CA LEU A 186 11.23 3.59 -9.64
C LEU A 186 10.42 3.08 -10.83
N PHE A 187 10.75 1.90 -11.33
CA PHE A 187 10.02 1.28 -12.42
C PHE A 187 8.57 0.96 -12.02
N GLY A 188 8.35 0.40 -10.83
CA GLY A 188 7.02 0.18 -10.29
C GLY A 188 6.20 1.48 -10.22
N ARG A 189 6.78 2.55 -9.67
CA ARG A 189 6.12 3.87 -9.60
C ARG A 189 5.78 4.44 -10.98
N VAL A 190 6.67 4.32 -11.97
CA VAL A 190 6.42 4.77 -13.34
C VAL A 190 5.29 3.96 -13.97
N SER A 191 5.27 2.63 -13.77
CA SER A 191 4.21 1.77 -14.26
C SER A 191 2.84 2.14 -13.66
N ASP A 192 2.78 2.39 -12.35
CA ASP A 192 1.55 2.80 -11.65
C ASP A 192 1.06 4.17 -12.16
N LEU A 193 1.97 5.12 -12.36
CA LEU A 193 1.63 6.44 -12.93
C LEU A 193 1.10 6.32 -14.35
N THR A 194 1.72 5.50 -15.19
CA THR A 194 1.28 5.28 -16.57
C THR A 194 -0.12 4.66 -16.62
N LEU A 195 -0.38 3.67 -15.76
CA LEU A 195 -1.71 3.07 -15.63
C LEU A 195 -2.75 4.08 -15.14
N PHE A 196 -2.37 4.95 -14.21
CA PHE A 196 -3.24 6.00 -13.71
C PHE A 196 -3.57 7.02 -14.80
N GLU A 197 -2.56 7.54 -15.54
CA GLU A 197 -2.75 8.47 -16.65
C GLU A 197 -3.63 7.89 -17.76
N GLU A 198 -3.45 6.60 -18.07
CA GLU A 198 -4.27 5.93 -19.09
C GLU A 198 -5.72 5.78 -18.63
N ARG A 199 -5.96 5.44 -17.35
CA ARG A 199 -7.33 5.38 -16.78
C ARG A 199 -7.99 6.76 -16.80
N GLU A 200 -7.28 7.82 -16.43
CA GLU A 200 -7.80 9.20 -16.51
C GLU A 200 -8.11 9.62 -17.95
N ARG A 201 -7.28 9.20 -18.92
CA ARG A 201 -7.53 9.48 -20.32
C ARG A 201 -8.80 8.78 -20.80
N ILE A 202 -8.93 7.48 -20.53
CA ILE A 202 -10.12 6.69 -20.89
C ILE A 202 -11.38 7.29 -20.27
N ALA A 203 -11.33 7.68 -19.03
CA ALA A 203 -12.47 8.26 -18.35
C ALA A 203 -12.91 9.61 -18.95
N ARG A 204 -11.95 10.48 -19.29
CA ARG A 204 -12.26 11.75 -20.02
C ARG A 204 -12.83 11.48 -21.40
N ASP A 205 -12.26 10.55 -22.16
CA ASP A 205 -12.74 10.19 -23.49
C ASP A 205 -14.17 9.64 -23.45
N LEU A 206 -14.50 8.81 -22.45
CA LEU A 206 -15.86 8.29 -22.22
C LEU A 206 -16.83 9.40 -21.85
N HIS A 207 -16.43 10.30 -20.94
CA HIS A 207 -17.27 11.42 -20.52
C HIS A 207 -17.56 12.37 -21.68
N ASP A 208 -16.53 12.81 -22.40
CA ASP A 208 -16.67 13.88 -23.41
C ASP A 208 -17.23 13.36 -24.72
N THR A 209 -17.04 12.09 -25.04
CA THR A 209 -17.49 11.54 -26.33
C THR A 209 -18.76 10.72 -26.18
N VAL A 210 -18.82 9.80 -25.25
CA VAL A 210 -19.93 8.83 -25.16
C VAL A 210 -21.10 9.43 -24.40
N ILE A 211 -20.87 9.92 -23.19
CA ILE A 211 -21.94 10.46 -22.34
C ILE A 211 -22.60 11.66 -23.02
N GLN A 212 -21.83 12.60 -23.58
CA GLN A 212 -22.39 13.78 -24.25
C GLN A 212 -23.22 13.40 -25.49
N ARG A 213 -22.81 12.39 -26.26
CA ARG A 213 -23.59 11.92 -27.42
C ARG A 213 -24.89 11.23 -27.01
N LEU A 214 -24.84 10.38 -25.99
CA LEU A 214 -26.05 9.70 -25.49
C LEU A 214 -27.03 10.72 -24.93
N PHE A 215 -26.55 11.70 -24.18
CA PHE A 215 -27.37 12.77 -23.63
C PHE A 215 -28.03 13.62 -24.74
N ALA A 216 -27.27 13.99 -25.79
CA ALA A 216 -27.81 14.72 -26.95
C ALA A 216 -28.86 13.90 -27.71
N ALA A 217 -28.67 12.57 -27.81
CA ALA A 217 -29.65 11.66 -28.42
C ALA A 217 -30.94 11.59 -27.60
N GLY A 218 -30.80 11.47 -26.25
CA GLY A 218 -31.95 11.50 -25.34
C GLY A 218 -32.76 12.78 -25.43
N LEU A 219 -32.09 13.95 -25.43
CA LEU A 219 -32.78 15.24 -25.60
C LEU A 219 -33.49 15.36 -26.98
N SER A 220 -32.89 14.80 -28.04
CA SER A 220 -33.51 14.78 -29.36
C SER A 220 -34.77 13.92 -29.38
N LEU A 221 -34.74 12.76 -28.74
CA LEU A 221 -35.91 11.86 -28.60
C LEU A 221 -37.01 12.51 -27.76
N GLN A 222 -36.66 13.14 -26.62
CA GLN A 222 -37.63 13.91 -25.80
C GLN A 222 -38.29 15.04 -26.60
N GLY A 223 -37.56 15.68 -27.49
CA GLY A 223 -38.12 16.67 -28.42
C GLY A 223 -39.14 16.06 -29.37
N LEU A 224 -38.92 14.85 -29.85
CA LEU A 224 -39.83 14.14 -30.74
C LEU A 224 -41.11 13.65 -30.07
N ILE A 225 -41.05 13.21 -28.81
CA ILE A 225 -42.21 12.80 -27.99
C ILE A 225 -43.28 13.88 -27.99
N ARG A 226 -42.91 15.16 -27.93
CA ARG A 226 -43.85 16.29 -27.94
C ARG A 226 -44.56 16.52 -29.28
N LEU A 227 -44.10 15.86 -30.34
CA LEU A 227 -44.64 16.00 -31.69
C LEU A 227 -45.43 14.77 -32.16
N VAL A 228 -45.53 13.75 -31.33
CA VAL A 228 -46.20 12.47 -31.61
C VAL A 228 -47.60 12.48 -31.00
N ASP A 229 -48.62 12.19 -31.83
CA ASP A 229 -50.04 12.04 -31.39
C ASP A 229 -50.44 10.59 -31.15
N ASP A 230 -49.54 9.61 -31.36
CA ASP A 230 -49.77 8.19 -31.18
C ASP A 230 -49.22 7.69 -29.83
N ALA A 231 -50.12 7.29 -28.93
CA ALA A 231 -49.76 6.87 -27.56
C ALA A 231 -48.84 5.64 -27.52
N LEU A 232 -48.90 4.73 -28.51
CA LEU A 232 -48.01 3.57 -28.58
C LEU A 232 -46.56 3.98 -28.98
N VAL A 233 -46.46 4.97 -29.87
CA VAL A 233 -45.14 5.53 -30.27
C VAL A 233 -44.54 6.35 -29.14
N GLU A 234 -45.36 7.13 -28.43
CA GLU A 234 -44.97 7.92 -27.27
C GLU A 234 -44.39 7.00 -26.18
N GLU A 235 -45.10 5.92 -25.76
CA GLU A 235 -44.64 4.94 -24.77
C GLU A 235 -43.30 4.28 -25.19
N ARG A 236 -43.14 3.95 -26.46
CA ARG A 236 -41.88 3.36 -26.96
C ARG A 236 -40.71 4.34 -26.97
N LEU A 237 -40.95 5.60 -27.30
CA LEU A 237 -39.91 6.64 -27.25
C LEU A 237 -39.49 6.94 -25.83
N GLU A 238 -40.43 7.00 -24.86
CA GLU A 238 -40.12 7.14 -23.44
C GLU A 238 -39.26 6.01 -22.93
N ALA A 239 -39.60 4.74 -23.25
CA ALA A 239 -38.81 3.57 -22.89
C ALA A 239 -37.35 3.64 -23.43
N VAL A 240 -37.14 4.15 -24.66
CA VAL A 240 -35.80 4.33 -25.23
C VAL A 240 -35.03 5.45 -24.53
N VAL A 241 -35.69 6.53 -24.13
CA VAL A 241 -35.06 7.61 -23.36
C VAL A 241 -34.62 7.11 -22.00
N ASP A 242 -35.50 6.33 -21.31
CA ASP A 242 -35.16 5.73 -20.01
C ASP A 242 -33.97 4.76 -20.12
N GLU A 243 -33.88 3.97 -21.19
CA GLU A 243 -32.75 3.06 -21.44
C GLU A 243 -31.44 3.81 -21.72
N LEU A 244 -31.50 4.96 -22.45
CA LEU A 244 -30.35 5.83 -22.65
C LEU A 244 -29.88 6.45 -21.34
N ASP A 245 -30.79 6.92 -20.50
CA ASP A 245 -30.46 7.50 -19.21
C ASP A 245 -29.84 6.45 -18.27
N ALA A 246 -30.35 5.23 -18.27
CA ALA A 246 -29.75 4.10 -17.54
C ALA A 246 -28.33 3.80 -18.07
N THR A 247 -28.15 3.76 -19.39
CA THR A 247 -26.82 3.54 -20.00
C THR A 247 -25.81 4.64 -19.62
N VAL A 248 -26.22 5.90 -19.65
CA VAL A 248 -25.38 7.02 -19.21
C VAL A 248 -24.98 6.86 -17.74
N HIS A 249 -25.91 6.38 -16.91
CA HIS A 249 -25.68 6.13 -15.51
C HIS A 249 -24.66 5.00 -15.27
N ASP A 250 -24.80 3.89 -16.00
CA ASP A 250 -23.88 2.76 -15.92
C ASP A 250 -22.45 3.15 -16.36
N ILE A 251 -22.33 3.94 -17.44
CA ILE A 251 -21.03 4.44 -17.90
C ILE A 251 -20.40 5.36 -16.84
N ARG A 252 -21.17 6.26 -16.20
CA ARG A 252 -20.65 7.12 -15.11
C ARG A 252 -20.15 6.29 -13.94
N SER A 253 -20.86 5.23 -13.60
CA SER A 253 -20.46 4.31 -12.53
C SER A 253 -19.18 3.54 -12.85
N ALA A 254 -19.04 3.05 -14.09
CA ALA A 254 -17.81 2.40 -14.54
C ALA A 254 -16.61 3.36 -14.57
N ILE A 255 -16.82 4.62 -14.96
CA ILE A 255 -15.80 5.67 -14.90
C ILE A 255 -15.37 5.90 -13.43
N PHE A 256 -16.30 5.93 -12.49
CA PHE A 256 -15.99 6.08 -11.07
C PHE A 256 -15.12 4.92 -10.53
N GLU A 257 -15.43 3.70 -10.92
CA GLU A 257 -14.63 2.51 -10.56
C GLU A 257 -13.20 2.55 -11.16
N LEU A 258 -13.04 3.09 -12.36
CA LEU A 258 -11.74 3.25 -13.02
C LEU A 258 -10.85 4.31 -12.37
N HIS A 259 -11.44 5.37 -11.79
CA HIS A 259 -10.70 6.46 -11.15
C HIS A 259 -10.21 6.17 -9.74
N ALA A 260 -10.49 4.99 -9.17
CA ALA A 260 -10.10 4.66 -7.82
C ALA A 260 -8.56 4.63 -7.66
N PRO A 261 -7.90 5.66 -7.09
CA PRO A 261 -6.47 5.63 -6.87
C PRO A 261 -6.16 4.67 -5.71
N ARG A 262 -5.27 3.70 -5.93
CA ARG A 262 -4.51 3.09 -4.86
C ARG A 262 -3.51 4.15 -4.37
N GLN A 263 -3.90 4.95 -3.41
CA GLN A 263 -3.05 6.00 -2.84
C GLN A 263 -2.31 5.45 -1.62
N LEU A 264 -1.12 4.92 -1.87
CA LEU A 264 -0.11 4.68 -0.82
C LEU A 264 0.40 6.04 -0.31
N GLY A 265 0.26 6.29 1.00
CA GLY A 265 0.88 7.42 1.70
C GLY A 265 0.02 8.67 1.97
N ARG A 266 -1.27 8.69 1.64
CA ARG A 266 -2.19 9.77 2.06
C ARG A 266 -2.96 9.41 3.32
N SER A 267 -3.24 10.44 4.16
CA SER A 267 -4.11 10.28 5.32
C SER A 267 -5.51 9.81 4.90
N THR A 268 -6.14 8.96 5.72
CA THR A 268 -7.51 8.47 5.49
C THR A 268 -8.49 9.61 5.26
N ARG A 269 -8.36 10.71 6.04
CA ARG A 269 -9.18 11.91 5.88
C ARG A 269 -9.00 12.55 4.50
N GLN A 270 -7.77 12.74 4.04
CA GLN A 270 -7.50 13.35 2.73
C GLN A 270 -8.04 12.50 1.59
N THR A 271 -7.92 11.19 1.69
CA THR A 271 -8.43 10.26 0.68
C THR A 271 -9.96 10.24 0.68
N ALA A 272 -10.61 10.25 1.84
CA ALA A 272 -12.06 10.33 1.95
C ALA A 272 -12.63 11.63 1.36
N VAL A 273 -11.98 12.78 1.61
CA VAL A 273 -12.35 14.07 0.97
C VAL A 273 -12.22 14.00 -0.55
N SER A 274 -11.14 13.38 -1.05
CA SER A 274 -10.92 13.22 -2.49
C SER A 274 -12.01 12.35 -3.14
N LEU A 275 -12.41 11.24 -2.48
CA LEU A 275 -13.49 10.37 -2.94
C LEU A 275 -14.85 11.09 -2.99
N CYS A 276 -15.17 11.92 -1.98
CA CYS A 276 -16.39 12.71 -1.97
C CYS A 276 -16.38 13.77 -3.09
N ALA A 277 -15.27 14.47 -3.30
CA ALA A 277 -15.13 15.43 -4.38
C ALA A 277 -15.25 14.80 -5.78
N GLU A 278 -14.72 13.58 -5.94
CA GLU A 278 -14.83 12.80 -7.17
C GLU A 278 -16.28 12.37 -7.43
N ALA A 279 -16.96 11.83 -6.40
CA ALA A 279 -18.38 11.51 -6.48
C ALA A 279 -19.21 12.75 -6.81
N GLY A 280 -18.89 13.90 -6.25
CA GLY A 280 -19.60 15.17 -6.51
C GLY A 280 -19.53 15.60 -7.97
N ARG A 281 -18.41 15.40 -8.64
CA ARG A 281 -18.27 15.69 -10.08
C ARG A 281 -19.19 14.82 -10.95
N LEU A 282 -19.43 13.58 -10.55
CA LEU A 282 -20.27 12.63 -11.26
C LEU A 282 -21.77 12.85 -10.96
N LEU A 283 -22.09 13.17 -9.72
CA LEU A 283 -23.46 13.36 -9.23
C LEU A 283 -24.02 14.74 -9.60
N GLY A 284 -23.15 15.73 -9.86
CA GLY A 284 -23.56 17.11 -10.14
C GLY A 284 -23.85 17.94 -8.88
N PHE A 285 -23.55 17.42 -7.70
CA PHE A 285 -23.60 18.12 -6.42
C PHE A 285 -22.51 17.57 -5.48
N GLU A 286 -22.00 18.39 -4.55
CA GLU A 286 -20.93 17.99 -3.64
C GLU A 286 -21.47 17.26 -2.41
N PRO A 287 -21.03 15.99 -2.13
CA PRO A 287 -21.28 15.34 -0.86
C PRO A 287 -20.68 16.12 0.32
N THR A 288 -21.43 16.26 1.40
CA THR A 288 -20.89 16.83 2.63
C THR A 288 -20.13 15.75 3.40
N ILE A 289 -18.88 16.03 3.83
CA ILE A 289 -18.12 15.11 4.67
C ILE A 289 -17.72 15.76 5.99
N ARG A 290 -17.89 15.03 7.10
CA ARG A 290 -17.53 15.43 8.46
C ARG A 290 -16.69 14.39 9.15
N PHE A 291 -15.74 14.84 9.96
CA PHE A 291 -14.83 14.00 10.72
C PHE A 291 -14.92 14.32 12.21
N ASP A 292 -15.10 13.30 13.02
CA ASP A 292 -15.14 13.40 14.48
C ASP A 292 -14.06 12.48 15.09
N GLY A 293 -13.13 13.05 15.87
CA GLY A 293 -12.04 12.31 16.52
C GLY A 293 -10.77 12.16 15.68
N PRO A 294 -9.72 11.50 16.20
CA PRO A 294 -8.40 11.36 15.58
C PRO A 294 -8.33 10.18 14.59
N ILE A 295 -9.09 10.21 13.50
CA ILE A 295 -9.28 9.12 12.54
C ILE A 295 -7.95 8.52 12.05
N ASP A 296 -7.01 9.37 11.60
CA ASP A 296 -5.73 8.92 11.02
C ASP A 296 -4.80 8.25 12.04
N ALA A 297 -4.95 8.57 13.33
CA ALA A 297 -4.18 7.96 14.41
C ALA A 297 -4.85 6.69 14.96
N ALA A 298 -6.17 6.56 14.79
CA ALA A 298 -6.95 5.46 15.34
C ALA A 298 -7.04 4.24 14.41
N LEU A 299 -6.79 4.41 13.11
CA LEU A 299 -6.89 3.36 12.11
C LEU A 299 -5.51 2.80 11.75
N SER A 300 -5.40 1.47 11.67
CA SER A 300 -4.27 0.83 10.98
C SER A 300 -4.38 1.07 9.46
N GLU A 301 -3.29 0.79 8.73
CA GLU A 301 -3.28 0.90 7.26
C GLU A 301 -4.33 -0.02 6.63
N GLU A 302 -4.45 -1.25 7.10
CA GLU A 302 -5.46 -2.22 6.67
C GLU A 302 -6.88 -1.72 6.95
N GLN A 303 -7.14 -1.22 8.16
CA GLN A 303 -8.44 -0.67 8.53
C GLN A 303 -8.79 0.56 7.68
N SER A 304 -7.81 1.42 7.38
CA SER A 304 -7.98 2.58 6.51
C SER A 304 -8.39 2.18 5.09
N GLU A 305 -7.75 1.15 4.53
CA GLU A 305 -8.11 0.62 3.21
C GLU A 305 -9.56 0.09 3.18
N HIS A 306 -9.97 -0.63 4.23
CA HIS A 306 -11.35 -1.13 4.35
C HIS A 306 -12.37 0.01 4.46
N VAL A 307 -12.13 1.02 5.30
CA VAL A 307 -12.99 2.22 5.44
C VAL A 307 -13.17 2.93 4.10
N LEU A 308 -12.06 3.18 3.38
CA LEU A 308 -12.10 3.88 2.09
C LEU A 308 -12.79 3.06 0.99
N THR A 309 -12.63 1.74 1.03
CA THR A 309 -13.31 0.83 0.10
C THR A 309 -14.82 0.84 0.35
N VAL A 310 -15.26 0.81 1.61
CA VAL A 310 -16.68 0.88 1.97
C VAL A 310 -17.26 2.24 1.62
N LEU A 311 -16.54 3.34 1.86
CA LEU A 311 -16.98 4.67 1.46
C LEU A 311 -17.19 4.76 -0.06
N ARG A 312 -16.25 4.23 -0.85
CA ARG A 312 -16.36 4.19 -2.31
C ARG A 312 -17.57 3.40 -2.77
N GLU A 313 -17.79 2.22 -2.22
CA GLU A 313 -18.94 1.37 -2.54
C GLU A 313 -20.25 2.05 -2.18
N ALA A 314 -20.33 2.71 -1.00
CA ALA A 314 -21.52 3.45 -0.59
C ALA A 314 -21.81 4.64 -1.53
N LEU A 315 -20.80 5.43 -1.91
CA LEU A 315 -20.96 6.53 -2.88
C LEU A 315 -21.36 6.01 -4.27
N SER A 316 -20.79 4.88 -4.71
CA SER A 316 -21.18 4.22 -5.96
C SER A 316 -22.64 3.75 -5.92
N ASN A 317 -23.09 3.19 -4.81
CA ASN A 317 -24.48 2.76 -4.65
C ASN A 317 -25.44 3.94 -4.69
N VAL A 318 -25.10 5.06 -4.08
CA VAL A 318 -25.92 6.29 -4.20
C VAL A 318 -25.98 6.76 -5.64
N ALA A 319 -24.82 6.77 -6.33
CA ALA A 319 -24.76 7.16 -7.72
C ALA A 319 -25.58 6.23 -8.62
N LYS A 320 -25.62 4.93 -8.39
CA LYS A 320 -26.33 3.91 -9.20
C LYS A 320 -27.82 3.82 -8.91
N HIS A 321 -28.24 4.06 -7.68
CA HIS A 321 -29.56 3.60 -7.23
C HIS A 321 -30.41 4.68 -6.56
N ALA A 322 -29.81 5.75 -5.98
CA ALA A 322 -30.56 6.60 -5.09
C ALA A 322 -31.32 7.74 -5.78
N ARG A 323 -30.91 8.20 -6.97
CA ARG A 323 -31.42 9.45 -7.59
C ARG A 323 -31.41 10.62 -6.59
N ALA A 324 -30.40 10.66 -5.72
CA ALA A 324 -30.28 11.62 -4.66
C ALA A 324 -29.88 13.00 -5.20
N SER A 325 -30.24 14.05 -4.44
CA SER A 325 -29.77 15.41 -4.64
C SER A 325 -28.84 15.90 -3.51
N GLY A 326 -28.57 15.03 -2.51
CA GLY A 326 -27.68 15.32 -1.39
C GLY A 326 -27.17 14.04 -0.72
N ILE A 327 -25.91 14.08 -0.29
CA ILE A 327 -25.24 13.02 0.47
C ILE A 327 -24.52 13.64 1.66
N ASP A 328 -24.71 13.06 2.84
CA ASP A 328 -23.97 13.38 4.07
C ASP A 328 -23.10 12.18 4.46
N VAL A 329 -21.79 12.39 4.56
CA VAL A 329 -20.81 11.40 4.97
C VAL A 329 -20.25 11.80 6.33
N ARG A 330 -20.26 10.90 7.29
CA ARG A 330 -19.63 11.09 8.59
C ARG A 330 -18.68 9.96 8.90
N LEU A 331 -17.43 10.30 9.18
CA LEU A 331 -16.42 9.36 9.66
C LEU A 331 -16.02 9.77 11.07
N SER A 332 -16.30 8.92 12.06
CA SER A 332 -16.08 9.23 13.46
C SER A 332 -15.33 8.13 14.20
N TRP A 333 -14.52 8.53 15.19
CA TRP A 333 -13.91 7.64 16.16
C TRP A 333 -14.40 7.99 17.56
N ARG A 334 -14.98 7.01 18.26
CA ARG A 334 -15.44 7.13 19.64
C ARG A 334 -15.30 5.81 20.37
N ASP A 335 -14.83 5.85 21.61
CA ASP A 335 -14.81 4.71 22.55
C ASP A 335 -14.19 3.43 21.97
N GLY A 336 -13.10 3.58 21.17
CA GLY A 336 -12.42 2.43 20.57
C GLY A 336 -13.08 1.88 19.30
N PHE A 337 -14.05 2.62 18.71
CA PHE A 337 -14.70 2.24 17.47
C PHE A 337 -14.57 3.34 16.41
N VAL A 338 -14.36 2.94 15.17
CA VAL A 338 -14.54 3.81 14.01
C VAL A 338 -15.88 3.50 13.36
N SER A 339 -16.65 4.53 13.08
CA SER A 339 -17.91 4.43 12.34
C SER A 339 -17.87 5.30 11.08
N LEU A 340 -18.24 4.69 9.96
CA LEU A 340 -18.52 5.37 8.70
C LEU A 340 -20.03 5.36 8.48
N GLU A 341 -20.60 6.53 8.34
CA GLU A 341 -22.02 6.73 8.05
C GLU A 341 -22.16 7.47 6.73
N VAL A 342 -22.92 6.92 5.79
CA VAL A 342 -23.27 7.56 4.51
C VAL A 342 -24.78 7.59 4.41
N SER A 343 -25.35 8.80 4.27
CA SER A 343 -26.80 9.01 4.17
C SER A 343 -27.10 9.82 2.91
N ASP A 344 -28.03 9.35 2.11
CA ASP A 344 -28.57 10.07 0.96
C ASP A 344 -30.04 10.45 1.18
N ASN A 345 -30.53 11.36 0.34
CA ASN A 345 -31.93 11.81 0.35
C ASN A 345 -32.74 11.28 -0.87
N GLY A 346 -32.31 10.15 -1.45
CA GLY A 346 -32.92 9.59 -2.64
C GLY A 346 -34.14 8.69 -2.38
N VAL A 347 -34.32 7.66 -3.22
CA VAL A 347 -35.52 6.79 -3.20
C VAL A 347 -35.57 5.76 -2.06
N GLY A 348 -34.47 5.55 -1.33
CA GLY A 348 -34.40 4.62 -0.21
C GLY A 348 -34.20 3.14 -0.60
N PRO A 349 -33.91 2.27 0.40
CA PRO A 349 -33.59 0.86 0.16
C PRO A 349 -34.78 0.02 -0.28
N ASP A 350 -36.00 0.44 0.05
CA ASP A 350 -37.26 -0.26 -0.26
C ASP A 350 -37.98 0.30 -1.51
N GLY A 351 -37.34 1.24 -2.22
CA GLY A 351 -37.89 1.83 -3.45
C GLY A 351 -37.93 0.82 -4.61
N PRO A 352 -38.72 1.10 -5.68
CA PRO A 352 -38.82 0.21 -6.84
C PRO A 352 -37.48 -0.07 -7.53
N ASP A 353 -36.49 0.80 -7.33
CA ASP A 353 -35.09 0.68 -7.79
C ASP A 353 -34.10 0.39 -6.66
N GLY A 354 -34.58 0.12 -5.43
CA GLY A 354 -33.76 -0.10 -4.24
C GLY A 354 -33.02 -1.46 -4.27
N PRO A 355 -31.91 -1.58 -3.52
CA PRO A 355 -31.05 -2.77 -3.51
C PRO A 355 -31.71 -4.03 -2.91
N VAL A 356 -32.88 -3.92 -2.29
CA VAL A 356 -33.57 -5.01 -1.55
C VAL A 356 -34.79 -5.58 -2.30
N GLY A 357 -35.08 -5.16 -3.52
CA GLY A 357 -36.22 -5.64 -4.30
C GLY A 357 -36.09 -7.09 -4.79
N PRO A 358 -37.22 -7.90 -4.82
CA PRO A 358 -37.19 -9.28 -5.31
C PRO A 358 -36.92 -9.31 -6.80
N GLY A 359 -35.75 -9.85 -7.20
CA GLY A 359 -35.43 -10.18 -8.59
C GLY A 359 -34.16 -9.55 -9.20
N ARG A 360 -33.37 -8.76 -8.46
CA ARG A 360 -32.12 -8.17 -8.95
C ARG A 360 -30.88 -8.79 -8.29
N SER A 361 -30.01 -9.37 -9.13
CA SER A 361 -28.79 -10.08 -8.70
C SER A 361 -27.57 -9.17 -8.43
N ASP A 362 -27.56 -7.90 -8.83
CA ASP A 362 -26.38 -7.01 -8.74
C ASP A 362 -26.37 -6.08 -7.52
N GLY A 363 -27.51 -5.62 -7.00
CA GLY A 363 -27.56 -4.78 -5.80
C GLY A 363 -27.16 -5.48 -4.50
N GLY A 364 -27.27 -6.80 -4.44
CA GLY A 364 -26.96 -7.61 -3.25
C GLY A 364 -25.46 -7.83 -2.99
N ARG A 365 -24.61 -7.77 -4.00
CA ARG A 365 -23.17 -8.03 -3.85
C ARG A 365 -22.43 -6.91 -3.12
N GLY A 366 -22.71 -5.66 -3.42
CA GLY A 366 -22.08 -4.51 -2.77
C GLY A 366 -22.36 -4.46 -1.28
N LEU A 367 -23.63 -4.61 -0.87
CA LEU A 367 -24.03 -4.67 0.54
C LEU A 367 -23.43 -5.88 1.27
N ALA A 368 -23.45 -7.05 0.63
CA ALA A 368 -22.83 -8.26 1.16
C ALA A 368 -21.31 -8.07 1.37
N ASN A 369 -20.63 -7.43 0.44
CA ASN A 369 -19.20 -7.12 0.54
C ASN A 369 -18.91 -6.15 1.68
N MET A 370 -19.68 -5.06 1.85
CA MET A 370 -19.52 -4.13 2.97
C MET A 370 -19.75 -4.84 4.32
N THR A 371 -20.76 -5.67 4.42
CA THR A 371 -21.05 -6.46 5.63
C THR A 371 -19.93 -7.49 5.92
N SER A 372 -19.45 -8.20 4.89
CA SER A 372 -18.33 -9.15 5.04
C SER A 372 -17.07 -8.47 5.55
N ARG A 373 -16.73 -7.29 5.00
CA ARG A 373 -15.57 -6.50 5.45
C ARG A 373 -15.68 -6.04 6.89
N ALA A 374 -16.87 -5.60 7.33
CA ALA A 374 -17.10 -5.25 8.73
C ALA A 374 -16.83 -6.45 9.63
N LYS A 375 -17.41 -7.61 9.30
CA LYS A 375 -17.26 -8.84 10.09
C LYS A 375 -15.81 -9.34 10.17
N THR A 376 -15.05 -9.24 9.08
CA THR A 376 -13.62 -9.59 9.06
C THR A 376 -12.82 -8.78 10.07
N LEU A 377 -13.21 -7.52 10.32
CA LEU A 377 -12.60 -6.63 11.30
C LEU A 377 -13.31 -6.64 12.67
N GLY A 378 -14.20 -7.59 12.94
CA GLY A 378 -14.93 -7.70 14.21
C GLY A 378 -16.03 -6.65 14.40
N GLY A 379 -16.47 -6.02 13.32
CA GLY A 379 -17.49 -4.97 13.31
C GLY A 379 -18.82 -5.41 12.69
N ASP A 380 -19.66 -4.42 12.35
CA ASP A 380 -20.98 -4.62 11.74
C ASP A 380 -21.30 -3.56 10.68
N CYS A 381 -22.24 -3.89 9.79
CA CYS A 381 -22.75 -3.00 8.75
C CYS A 381 -24.27 -3.09 8.69
N THR A 382 -24.93 -1.95 8.86
CA THR A 382 -26.39 -1.86 8.79
C THR A 382 -26.83 -0.89 7.70
N VAL A 383 -27.91 -1.22 7.02
CA VAL A 383 -28.54 -0.37 6.02
C VAL A 383 -29.99 -0.15 6.45
N SER A 384 -30.41 1.10 6.48
CA SER A 384 -31.75 1.52 6.94
C SER A 384 -32.26 2.68 6.10
N PRO A 385 -33.57 2.93 6.09
CA PRO A 385 -34.11 4.17 5.54
C PRO A 385 -33.53 5.40 6.24
N GLY A 386 -33.23 6.45 5.48
CA GLY A 386 -32.76 7.73 6.02
C GLY A 386 -33.89 8.52 6.71
N GLU A 387 -33.55 9.37 7.67
CA GLU A 387 -34.53 10.18 8.43
C GLU A 387 -35.31 11.17 7.54
N THR A 388 -34.72 11.63 6.45
CA THR A 388 -35.32 12.58 5.50
C THR A 388 -35.73 11.94 4.18
N GLY A 389 -35.80 10.60 4.13
CA GLY A 389 -35.89 9.79 2.93
C GLY A 389 -34.49 9.27 2.51
N GLY A 390 -34.43 8.44 1.47
CA GLY A 390 -33.18 7.85 0.99
C GLY A 390 -32.67 6.69 1.83
N THR A 391 -31.38 6.40 1.73
CA THR A 391 -30.72 5.29 2.40
C THR A 391 -29.66 5.77 3.38
N ARG A 392 -29.55 5.12 4.52
CA ARG A 392 -28.47 5.29 5.49
C ARG A 392 -27.70 3.99 5.63
N VAL A 393 -26.41 4.02 5.31
CA VAL A 393 -25.44 2.97 5.55
C VAL A 393 -24.62 3.34 6.77
N CYS A 394 -24.59 2.47 7.78
CA CYS A 394 -23.75 2.61 8.96
C CYS A 394 -22.83 1.40 9.06
N TRP A 395 -21.52 1.63 8.99
CA TRP A 395 -20.46 0.63 9.04
C TRP A 395 -19.54 0.94 10.22
N VAL A 396 -19.36 -0.04 11.12
CA VAL A 396 -18.65 0.17 12.39
C VAL A 396 -17.64 -0.94 12.59
N ILE A 397 -16.42 -0.59 12.99
CA ILE A 397 -15.36 -1.54 13.35
C ILE A 397 -14.68 -1.12 14.67
N PRO A 398 -14.21 -2.09 15.48
CA PRO A 398 -13.32 -1.78 16.60
C PRO A 398 -11.96 -1.32 16.07
N THR A 399 -11.34 -0.35 16.73
CA THR A 399 -9.94 -0.02 16.52
C THR A 399 -9.09 -0.91 17.40
N VAL A 400 -7.95 -1.36 16.87
CA VAL A 400 -6.96 -2.04 17.71
C VAL A 400 -6.47 -1.00 18.71
N ASP A 401 -6.86 -1.12 19.97
CA ASP A 401 -6.32 -0.30 21.04
C ASP A 401 -4.80 -0.37 20.95
N GLY A 402 -4.16 0.80 20.81
CA GLY A 402 -2.74 0.94 21.00
C GLY A 402 -2.43 0.58 22.47
N THR A 403 -2.33 -0.71 22.73
CA THR A 403 -1.81 -1.20 24.02
C THR A 403 -0.34 -0.82 24.07
N ASN A 404 -0.04 0.02 25.04
CA ASN A 404 1.23 0.53 25.54
C ASN A 404 2.49 -0.28 25.20
#